data_e69bd61fb4a43023b2ab2570e397b11a
#
_entry.id   e69bd61fb4a43023b2ab2570e397b11a
#
_cell.length_a   1.000
_cell.length_b   1.000
_cell.length_c   1.000
_cell.angle_alpha   90.00
_cell.angle_beta   90.00
_cell.angle_gamma   90.00
#
_symmetry.space_group_name_H-M   'P 1'
#
loop_
_entity.id
_entity.type
_entity.pdbx_description
1 polymer ?
#
loop_
_entity_poly.entity_id
_entity_poly.type
_entity_poly.pdbx_seq_one_letter_code
_entity_poly.pdbx_strand_id
1 'polypeptide(L)'
;MQPNLKKKREKEKEFPLTNLTTPHQPTTTTYQNKTTKMTTQNINLTIIVAATHSLGIGKSGTLPWHLPSDLAYFSRVTKRPSPPTNPALNALIMGRKTYLSIPPKFRPLPSRRNIVISRSPRPDSFNNDGSTWVTSFPDAIASAAGGDGGGGRIFVIGGAEIYKLAMEDERTRNVLLTSVEGEFDCDRFFPVDVRDEEKTGWKRRGHEELCAFVGEEVPVGVREENGVRFWFELYQKL
;
A
#
# COMPACT_ATOMS: atom_id res chain seq x y z
N MET A 1 -49.52 14.37 49.52
CA MET A 1 -50.71 14.82 48.78
C MET A 1 -50.65 14.27 47.37
N GLN A 2 -51.36 13.16 47.16
CA GLN A 2 -51.83 12.76 45.82
C GLN A 2 -53.15 13.46 45.56
N PRO A 3 -53.55 13.69 44.35
CA PRO A 3 -54.43 12.79 43.62
C PRO A 3 -54.21 12.86 42.08
N ASN A 4 -54.74 12.11 41.18
CA ASN A 4 -55.77 11.10 41.08
C ASN A 4 -55.80 10.64 39.61
N LEU A 5 -56.07 9.36 39.43
CA LEU A 5 -56.28 8.69 38.18
C LEU A 5 -57.48 9.20 37.39
N LYS A 6 -57.41 9.20 36.04
CA LYS A 6 -58.60 8.93 35.21
C LYS A 6 -58.22 8.04 34.03
N LYS A 7 -58.74 6.81 34.08
CA LYS A 7 -58.86 5.86 33.00
C LYS A 7 -59.78 6.41 31.88
N LYS A 8 -59.42 6.26 30.63
CA LYS A 8 -60.33 6.30 29.51
C LYS A 8 -60.21 5.00 28.72
N ARG A 9 -61.32 4.27 28.73
CA ARG A 9 -61.61 3.12 27.87
C ARG A 9 -62.03 3.66 26.51
N GLU A 10 -61.50 3.09 25.41
CA GLU A 10 -62.14 3.14 24.10
C GLU A 10 -61.95 1.78 23.42
N LYS A 11 -63.05 1.11 23.34
CA LYS A 11 -63.86 0.36 22.40
C LYS A 11 -63.09 -0.34 21.25
N GLU A 12 -63.17 -1.67 21.39
CA GLU A 12 -62.98 -2.65 20.30
C GLU A 12 -64.02 -2.42 19.20
N LYS A 13 -63.56 -2.38 17.96
CA LYS A 13 -64.40 -2.58 16.78
C LYS A 13 -63.94 -3.88 16.08
N GLU A 14 -64.82 -4.87 16.15
CA GLU A 14 -64.78 -6.10 15.36
C GLU A 14 -64.98 -5.76 13.87
N PHE A 15 -64.17 -6.38 13.00
CA PHE A 15 -64.44 -6.56 11.58
C PHE A 15 -64.44 -8.03 11.20
N PRO A 16 -65.35 -8.42 10.30
CA PRO A 16 -65.65 -9.85 10.06
C PRO A 16 -64.65 -10.54 9.15
N LEU A 17 -64.49 -11.85 9.44
CA LEU A 17 -63.78 -12.83 8.66
C LEU A 17 -64.48 -13.11 7.33
N THR A 18 -63.80 -12.92 6.21
CA THR A 18 -64.13 -13.66 4.98
C THR A 18 -62.91 -14.39 4.45
N ASN A 19 -63.09 -15.68 4.34
CA ASN A 19 -62.16 -16.65 3.76
C ASN A 19 -61.82 -16.32 2.31
N LEU A 20 -60.55 -16.54 1.91
CA LEU A 20 -60.24 -17.20 0.65
C LEU A 20 -58.74 -17.64 0.62
N THR A 21 -58.58 -18.91 0.58
CA THR A 21 -57.37 -19.71 0.43
C THR A 21 -56.71 -19.50 -0.92
N THR A 22 -55.41 -19.20 -0.95
CA THR A 22 -54.48 -19.70 -1.98
C THR A 22 -53.06 -19.66 -1.44
N PRO A 23 -52.24 -20.72 -1.56
CA PRO A 23 -50.90 -20.74 -1.03
C PRO A 23 -49.94 -20.05 -2.01
N HIS A 24 -49.39 -18.88 -1.61
CA HIS A 24 -48.24 -18.29 -2.29
C HIS A 24 -46.98 -19.04 -1.86
N GLN A 25 -46.38 -19.70 -2.83
CA GLN A 25 -44.99 -20.19 -2.69
C GLN A 25 -44.02 -19.01 -2.45
N PRO A 26 -43.04 -19.17 -1.57
CA PRO A 26 -41.99 -18.17 -1.41
C PRO A 26 -41.05 -18.23 -2.64
N THR A 27 -41.06 -17.19 -3.45
CA THR A 27 -40.04 -16.96 -4.46
C THR A 27 -38.73 -16.66 -3.74
N THR A 28 -37.86 -17.65 -3.70
CA THR A 28 -36.48 -17.51 -3.23
C THR A 28 -35.72 -16.62 -4.23
N THR A 29 -35.66 -15.33 -3.98
CA THR A 29 -34.76 -14.43 -4.70
C THR A 29 -33.35 -14.75 -4.27
N THR A 30 -32.69 -15.56 -5.06
CA THR A 30 -31.25 -15.84 -4.91
C THR A 30 -30.51 -14.54 -5.23
N TYR A 31 -30.11 -13.80 -4.22
CA TYR A 31 -29.11 -12.75 -4.36
C TYR A 31 -27.77 -13.42 -4.73
N GLN A 32 -27.50 -13.47 -6.03
CA GLN A 32 -26.16 -13.80 -6.50
C GLN A 32 -25.23 -12.65 -6.10
N ASN A 33 -24.51 -12.84 -5.01
CA ASN A 33 -23.33 -12.03 -4.70
C ASN A 33 -22.34 -12.22 -5.86
N LYS A 34 -22.36 -11.28 -6.81
CA LYS A 34 -21.28 -11.10 -7.77
C LYS A 34 -20.05 -10.61 -6.97
N THR A 35 -19.33 -11.54 -6.36
CA THR A 35 -17.95 -11.31 -5.97
C THR A 35 -17.19 -11.11 -7.28
N THR A 36 -16.97 -9.88 -7.67
CA THR A 36 -16.10 -9.53 -8.80
C THR A 36 -14.71 -10.03 -8.41
N LYS A 37 -14.35 -11.23 -8.89
CA LYS A 37 -12.96 -11.68 -8.88
C LYS A 37 -12.19 -10.62 -9.68
N MET A 38 -11.49 -9.73 -8.99
CA MET A 38 -10.48 -8.89 -9.63
C MET A 38 -9.48 -9.85 -10.25
N THR A 39 -9.50 -9.90 -11.57
CA THR A 39 -8.55 -10.68 -12.35
C THR A 39 -7.16 -10.16 -12.01
N THR A 40 -6.25 -11.04 -11.62
CA THR A 40 -4.85 -10.77 -11.25
C THR A 40 -4.05 -10.01 -12.34
N GLN A 41 -4.65 -9.78 -13.50
CA GLN A 41 -4.04 -9.13 -14.67
C GLN A 41 -3.88 -7.60 -14.56
N ASN A 42 -4.48 -6.93 -13.56
CA ASN A 42 -4.41 -5.46 -13.43
C ASN A 42 -3.64 -4.97 -12.21
N ILE A 43 -2.90 -5.85 -11.52
CA ILE A 43 -2.10 -5.45 -10.37
C ILE A 43 -0.74 -4.96 -10.86
N ASN A 44 -0.44 -3.68 -10.65
CA ASN A 44 0.87 -3.10 -10.91
C ASN A 44 1.57 -2.79 -9.60
N LEU A 45 2.76 -3.36 -9.42
CA LEU A 45 3.63 -3.05 -8.29
C LEU A 45 4.56 -1.89 -8.65
N THR A 46 4.78 -1.03 -7.68
CA THR A 46 5.74 0.08 -7.77
C THR A 46 6.79 -0.09 -6.68
N ILE A 47 8.04 -0.25 -7.04
CA ILE A 47 9.14 -0.16 -6.08
C ILE A 47 9.43 1.32 -5.81
N ILE A 48 9.67 1.68 -4.56
CA ILE A 48 10.20 2.98 -4.17
C ILE A 48 11.44 2.76 -3.30
N VAL A 49 12.57 3.32 -3.73
CA VAL A 49 13.88 3.04 -3.14
C VAL A 49 14.82 4.22 -3.32
N ALA A 50 15.64 4.50 -2.31
CA ALA A 50 16.82 5.35 -2.44
C ALA A 50 18.05 4.45 -2.52
N ALA A 51 18.91 4.65 -3.51
CA ALA A 51 20.10 3.84 -3.73
C ALA A 51 21.29 4.68 -4.22
N THR A 52 22.49 4.28 -3.81
CA THR A 52 23.74 4.85 -4.33
C THR A 52 24.02 4.41 -5.76
N HIS A 53 25.03 4.98 -6.39
CA HIS A 53 25.49 4.52 -7.70
C HIS A 53 25.90 3.03 -7.68
N SER A 54 26.52 2.57 -6.59
CA SER A 54 26.89 1.16 -6.34
C SER A 54 25.72 0.30 -5.84
N LEU A 55 24.47 0.77 -5.95
CA LEU A 55 23.24 0.10 -5.54
C LEU A 55 23.08 -0.08 -4.02
N GLY A 56 23.89 0.54 -3.19
CA GLY A 56 23.75 0.50 -1.74
C GLY A 56 22.43 1.13 -1.29
N ILE A 57 21.70 0.45 -0.38
CA ILE A 57 20.38 0.89 0.11
C ILE A 57 20.30 0.96 1.64
N GLY A 58 21.37 0.67 2.34
CA GLY A 58 21.39 0.70 3.80
C GLY A 58 22.53 -0.08 4.42
N LYS A 59 22.75 0.16 5.73
CA LYS A 59 23.70 -0.53 6.57
C LYS A 59 23.10 -0.81 7.94
N SER A 60 23.22 -2.03 8.42
CA SER A 60 22.78 -2.44 9.77
C SER A 60 21.35 -2.03 10.12
N GLY A 61 20.45 -2.03 9.11
CA GLY A 61 19.03 -1.65 9.28
C GLY A 61 18.74 -0.16 9.29
N THR A 62 19.71 0.69 8.95
CA THR A 62 19.56 2.14 8.83
C THR A 62 19.98 2.64 7.45
N LEU A 63 19.60 3.87 7.11
CA LEU A 63 20.13 4.57 5.94
C LEU A 63 21.45 5.23 6.33
N PRO A 64 22.55 5.07 5.57
CA PRO A 64 23.84 5.68 5.88
C PRO A 64 23.91 7.17 5.49
N TRP A 65 22.84 7.72 4.96
CA TRP A 65 22.64 9.13 4.65
C TRP A 65 21.43 9.69 5.40
N HIS A 66 21.37 11.01 5.52
CA HIS A 66 20.26 11.72 6.13
C HIS A 66 19.66 12.73 5.15
N LEU A 67 18.54 12.35 4.50
CA LEU A 67 17.83 13.11 3.49
C LEU A 67 16.36 13.32 3.90
N PRO A 68 16.06 14.31 4.76
CA PRO A 68 14.68 14.65 5.14
C PRO A 68 13.76 14.89 3.94
N SER A 69 14.27 15.50 2.87
CA SER A 69 13.50 15.73 1.63
C SER A 69 13.06 14.43 0.94
N ASP A 70 13.92 13.41 0.93
CA ASP A 70 13.59 12.09 0.39
C ASP A 70 12.55 11.38 1.27
N LEU A 71 12.69 11.41 2.58
CA LEU A 71 11.70 10.87 3.50
C LEU A 71 10.34 11.56 3.37
N ALA A 72 10.34 12.88 3.16
CA ALA A 72 9.12 13.64 2.90
C ALA A 72 8.48 13.26 1.55
N TYR A 73 9.28 13.12 0.49
CA TYR A 73 8.84 12.65 -0.83
C TYR A 73 8.22 11.24 -0.73
N PHE A 74 8.93 10.29 -0.12
CA PHE A 74 8.41 8.95 0.16
C PHE A 74 7.05 9.00 0.86
N SER A 75 6.94 9.82 1.90
CA SER A 75 5.72 9.94 2.69
C SER A 75 4.55 10.49 1.85
N ARG A 76 4.77 11.54 1.04
CA ARG A 76 3.74 12.13 0.19
C ARG A 76 3.28 11.18 -0.90
N VAL A 77 4.24 10.63 -1.67
CA VAL A 77 3.95 9.74 -2.81
C VAL A 77 3.21 8.49 -2.36
N THR A 78 3.64 7.87 -1.25
CA THR A 78 3.02 6.63 -0.79
C THR A 78 1.66 6.82 -0.09
N LYS A 79 1.33 8.04 0.35
CA LYS A 79 0.01 8.37 0.92
C LYS A 79 -1.00 8.78 -0.14
N ARG A 80 -0.56 9.35 -1.25
CA ARG A 80 -1.45 9.93 -2.27
C ARG A 80 -2.23 8.84 -2.98
N PRO A 81 -3.57 8.87 -2.93
CA PRO A 81 -4.40 7.93 -3.67
C PRO A 81 -4.25 8.17 -5.19
N SER A 82 -4.40 7.13 -5.99
CA SER A 82 -4.40 7.21 -7.45
C SER A 82 -5.43 6.24 -8.03
N PRO A 83 -6.37 6.69 -8.82
CA PRO A 83 -6.67 8.10 -9.11
C PRO A 83 -7.18 8.85 -7.88
N PRO A 84 -7.19 10.20 -7.90
CA PRO A 84 -7.64 11.00 -6.74
C PRO A 84 -9.07 10.71 -6.28
N THR A 85 -9.90 10.16 -7.16
CA THR A 85 -11.29 9.75 -6.90
C THR A 85 -11.40 8.41 -6.17
N ASN A 86 -10.30 7.67 -6.04
CA ASN A 86 -10.30 6.40 -5.33
C ASN A 86 -9.95 6.62 -3.85
N PRO A 87 -10.89 6.45 -2.90
CA PRO A 87 -10.64 6.63 -1.48
C PRO A 87 -9.79 5.51 -0.85
N ALA A 88 -9.44 4.47 -1.62
CA ALA A 88 -8.69 3.34 -1.10
C ALA A 88 -7.28 3.74 -0.67
N LEU A 89 -6.85 3.20 0.48
CA LEU A 89 -5.50 3.42 0.98
C LEU A 89 -4.48 2.64 0.12
N ASN A 90 -3.36 3.28 -0.17
CA ASN A 90 -2.22 2.59 -0.76
C ASN A 90 -1.69 1.50 0.19
N ALA A 91 -1.17 0.42 -0.38
CA ALA A 91 -0.53 -0.66 0.36
C ALA A 91 1.00 -0.54 0.29
N LEU A 92 1.67 -0.78 1.41
CA LEU A 92 3.12 -0.86 1.52
C LEU A 92 3.51 -2.30 1.86
N ILE A 93 4.23 -2.96 0.96
CA ILE A 93 4.80 -4.29 1.18
C ILE A 93 6.26 -4.14 1.62
N MET A 94 6.60 -4.74 2.75
CA MET A 94 7.93 -4.67 3.33
C MET A 94 8.30 -5.95 4.09
N GLY A 95 9.58 -6.20 4.25
CA GLY A 95 10.07 -7.26 5.11
C GLY A 95 10.06 -6.87 6.59
N ARG A 96 10.01 -7.86 7.48
CA ARG A 96 10.02 -7.66 8.95
C ARG A 96 11.16 -6.75 9.43
N LYS A 97 12.39 -6.93 8.91
CA LYS A 97 13.52 -6.09 9.31
C LYS A 97 13.30 -4.62 8.96
N THR A 98 12.76 -4.35 7.77
CA THR A 98 12.39 -2.98 7.33
C THR A 98 11.31 -2.40 8.21
N TYR A 99 10.27 -3.17 8.55
CA TYR A 99 9.24 -2.72 9.49
C TYR A 99 9.83 -2.35 10.85
N LEU A 100 10.70 -3.19 11.40
CA LEU A 100 11.33 -2.97 12.69
C LEU A 100 12.32 -1.80 12.70
N SER A 101 12.91 -1.45 11.56
CA SER A 101 13.81 -0.29 11.44
C SER A 101 13.07 1.06 11.44
N ILE A 102 11.76 1.07 11.14
CA ILE A 102 10.95 2.28 11.27
C ILE A 102 10.83 2.63 12.76
N PRO A 103 11.12 3.90 13.15
CA PRO A 103 11.00 4.31 14.55
C PRO A 103 9.60 4.00 15.12
N PRO A 104 9.50 3.52 16.39
CA PRO A 104 8.21 3.09 16.96
C PRO A 104 7.08 4.11 16.85
N LYS A 105 7.39 5.40 16.99
CA LYS A 105 6.41 6.50 16.86
C LYS A 105 5.79 6.64 15.47
N PHE A 106 6.37 6.02 14.45
CA PHE A 106 5.89 6.05 13.06
C PHE A 106 5.37 4.70 12.57
N ARG A 107 5.38 3.67 13.40
CA ARG A 107 4.86 2.33 13.08
C ARG A 107 3.46 2.11 13.65
N PRO A 108 2.54 1.59 12.83
CA PRO A 108 2.62 1.42 11.37
C PRO A 108 2.63 2.77 10.67
N LEU A 109 3.15 2.83 9.44
CA LEU A 109 3.17 4.05 8.63
C LEU A 109 1.73 4.54 8.40
N PRO A 110 1.33 5.74 8.87
CA PRO A 110 -0.06 6.17 8.89
C PRO A 110 -0.62 6.43 7.48
N SER A 111 -1.96 6.32 7.35
CA SER A 111 -2.72 6.54 6.11
C SER A 111 -2.31 5.60 4.97
N ARG A 112 -1.83 4.42 5.28
CA ARG A 112 -1.42 3.36 4.36
C ARG A 112 -1.65 2.00 4.99
N ARG A 113 -1.94 1.00 4.20
CA ARG A 113 -2.00 -0.38 4.63
C ARG A 113 -0.57 -0.91 4.73
N ASN A 114 -0.14 -1.34 5.90
CA ASN A 114 1.20 -1.87 6.12
C ASN A 114 1.15 -3.40 6.07
N ILE A 115 1.84 -4.00 5.11
CA ILE A 115 1.88 -5.46 4.90
C ILE A 115 3.31 -5.93 5.10
N VAL A 116 3.51 -6.73 6.13
CA VAL A 116 4.84 -7.17 6.60
C VAL A 116 5.05 -8.65 6.27
N ILE A 117 6.10 -8.94 5.50
CA ILE A 117 6.47 -10.31 5.18
C ILE A 117 7.43 -10.84 6.23
N SER A 118 7.07 -11.95 6.86
CA SER A 118 7.89 -12.60 7.89
C SER A 118 7.71 -14.11 7.90
N ARG A 119 8.81 -14.86 7.91
CA ARG A 119 8.82 -16.32 8.14
C ARG A 119 8.61 -16.67 9.61
N SER A 120 8.89 -15.73 10.51
CA SER A 120 8.64 -15.88 11.93
C SER A 120 7.23 -15.38 12.28
N PRO A 121 6.58 -15.92 13.31
CA PRO A 121 5.31 -15.40 13.81
C PRO A 121 5.39 -13.91 14.11
N ARG A 122 4.24 -13.24 14.01
CA ARG A 122 4.10 -11.85 14.44
C ARG A 122 4.40 -11.74 15.92
N PRO A 123 5.30 -10.86 16.38
CA PRO A 123 5.51 -10.65 17.79
C PRO A 123 4.27 -10.06 18.48
N ASP A 124 3.97 -10.49 19.71
CA ASP A 124 2.80 -10.05 20.46
C ASP A 124 2.72 -8.54 20.65
N SER A 125 3.87 -7.88 20.73
CA SER A 125 3.96 -6.41 20.82
C SER A 125 3.37 -5.65 19.64
N PHE A 126 3.10 -6.32 18.51
CA PHE A 126 2.46 -5.76 17.32
C PHE A 126 1.01 -6.24 17.13
N ASN A 127 0.49 -7.05 18.04
CA ASN A 127 -0.92 -7.44 17.99
C ASN A 127 -1.79 -6.19 18.06
N ASN A 128 -2.68 -6.05 17.05
CA ASN A 128 -3.61 -4.92 16.94
C ASN A 128 -2.98 -3.54 16.60
N ASP A 129 -1.73 -3.48 16.09
CA ASP A 129 -1.14 -2.21 15.64
C ASP A 129 -1.66 -1.74 14.26
N GLY A 130 -2.57 -2.51 13.63
CA GLY A 130 -3.13 -2.20 12.31
C GLY A 130 -2.25 -2.65 11.12
N SER A 131 -1.10 -3.31 11.36
CA SER A 131 -0.32 -3.93 10.29
C SER A 131 -0.81 -5.35 9.99
N THR A 132 -0.72 -5.76 8.73
CA THR A 132 -1.02 -7.14 8.29
C THR A 132 0.30 -7.91 8.14
N TRP A 133 0.37 -9.12 8.71
CA TRP A 133 1.55 -9.98 8.62
C TRP A 133 1.24 -11.22 7.80
N VAL A 134 2.12 -11.51 6.85
CA VAL A 134 2.00 -12.63 5.91
C VAL A 134 3.33 -13.37 5.79
N THR A 135 3.32 -14.59 5.26
CA THR A 135 4.51 -15.44 5.20
C THR A 135 5.25 -15.37 3.88
N SER A 136 4.59 -14.93 2.79
CA SER A 136 5.16 -14.92 1.46
C SER A 136 4.88 -13.62 0.69
N PHE A 137 5.66 -13.38 -0.36
CA PHE A 137 5.46 -12.25 -1.27
C PHE A 137 4.14 -12.36 -2.06
N PRO A 138 3.74 -13.54 -2.59
CA PRO A 138 2.42 -13.70 -3.19
C PRO A 138 1.27 -13.39 -2.24
N ASP A 139 1.34 -13.84 -0.96
CA ASP A 139 0.32 -13.52 0.05
C ASP A 139 0.25 -12.02 0.33
N ALA A 140 1.40 -11.34 0.32
CA ALA A 140 1.46 -9.90 0.49
C ALA A 140 0.74 -9.16 -0.64
N ILE A 141 0.94 -9.59 -1.89
CA ILE A 141 0.26 -9.02 -3.04
C ILE A 141 -1.25 -9.32 -3.00
N ALA A 142 -1.63 -10.55 -2.67
CA ALA A 142 -3.04 -10.91 -2.52
C ALA A 142 -3.73 -10.07 -1.43
N SER A 143 -3.06 -9.88 -0.28
CA SER A 143 -3.51 -8.99 0.79
C SER A 143 -3.61 -7.54 0.33
N ALA A 144 -2.63 -7.05 -0.45
CA ALA A 144 -2.63 -5.67 -0.95
C ALA A 144 -3.74 -5.40 -1.97
N ALA A 145 -4.06 -6.38 -2.82
CA ALA A 145 -5.07 -6.26 -3.87
C ALA A 145 -6.50 -6.47 -3.35
N GLY A 146 -6.67 -7.21 -2.26
CA GLY A 146 -7.96 -7.61 -1.68
C GLY A 146 -8.33 -6.86 -0.41
N GLY A 147 -9.49 -7.21 0.16
CA GLY A 147 -10.02 -6.72 1.44
C GLY A 147 -10.71 -5.37 1.36
N ASP A 148 -11.32 -4.96 2.50
CA ASP A 148 -11.95 -3.66 2.68
C ASP A 148 -10.89 -2.56 2.57
N GLY A 149 -10.87 -1.83 1.47
CA GLY A 149 -9.87 -0.79 1.14
C GLY A 149 -8.84 -1.21 0.07
N GLY A 150 -9.03 -2.36 -0.60
CA GLY A 150 -8.28 -2.71 -1.82
C GLY A 150 -8.59 -1.75 -2.98
N GLY A 151 -7.62 -1.60 -3.90
CA GLY A 151 -7.75 -0.72 -5.07
C GLY A 151 -6.84 0.51 -5.05
N GLY A 152 -6.13 0.77 -3.95
CA GLY A 152 -5.03 1.73 -3.92
C GLY A 152 -3.77 1.19 -4.61
N ARG A 153 -2.78 2.06 -4.80
CA ARG A 153 -1.49 1.66 -5.36
C ARG A 153 -0.74 0.72 -4.41
N ILE A 154 0.04 -0.17 -4.96
CA ILE A 154 0.85 -1.11 -4.18
C ILE A 154 2.31 -0.73 -4.33
N PHE A 155 2.94 -0.32 -3.22
CA PHE A 155 4.35 0.02 -3.15
C PHE A 155 5.14 -1.07 -2.44
N VAL A 156 6.29 -1.43 -3.01
CA VAL A 156 7.28 -2.29 -2.36
C VAL A 156 8.39 -1.39 -1.83
N ILE A 157 8.63 -1.44 -0.50
CA ILE A 157 9.55 -0.54 0.19
C ILE A 157 10.75 -1.28 0.84
N GLY A 158 10.95 -2.53 0.45
CA GLY A 158 12.16 -3.28 0.78
C GLY A 158 12.04 -4.19 2.01
N GLY A 159 13.16 -4.66 2.59
CA GLY A 159 14.58 -4.46 2.16
C GLY A 159 15.01 -5.34 0.99
N ALA A 160 16.32 -5.55 0.88
CA ALA A 160 16.95 -6.17 -0.28
C ALA A 160 16.27 -7.47 -0.76
N GLU A 161 15.94 -8.38 0.14
CA GLU A 161 15.26 -9.64 -0.21
C GLU A 161 13.88 -9.41 -0.81
N ILE A 162 13.13 -8.43 -0.29
CA ILE A 162 11.79 -8.11 -0.79
C ILE A 162 11.89 -7.37 -2.13
N TYR A 163 12.87 -6.50 -2.31
CA TYR A 163 13.16 -5.89 -3.60
C TYR A 163 13.53 -6.95 -4.66
N LYS A 164 14.34 -7.96 -4.28
CA LYS A 164 14.68 -9.07 -5.18
C LYS A 164 13.43 -9.79 -5.65
N LEU A 165 12.54 -10.22 -4.73
CA LEU A 165 11.29 -10.88 -5.08
C LEU A 165 10.41 -9.99 -5.96
N ALA A 166 10.36 -8.68 -5.68
CA ALA A 166 9.59 -7.74 -6.49
C ALA A 166 10.17 -7.58 -7.91
N MET A 167 11.49 -7.51 -8.06
CA MET A 167 12.14 -7.37 -9.38
C MET A 167 11.98 -8.63 -10.26
N GLU A 168 11.79 -9.80 -9.66
CA GLU A 168 11.51 -11.07 -10.33
C GLU A 168 10.01 -11.23 -10.69
N ASP A 169 9.11 -10.40 -10.13
CA ASP A 169 7.67 -10.48 -10.35
C ASP A 169 7.25 -9.64 -11.58
N GLU A 170 6.55 -10.27 -12.52
CA GLU A 170 6.10 -9.62 -13.77
C GLU A 170 5.15 -8.44 -13.55
N ARG A 171 4.49 -8.36 -12.38
CA ARG A 171 3.61 -7.26 -12.01
C ARG A 171 4.36 -6.00 -11.60
N THR A 172 5.68 -6.09 -11.39
CA THR A 172 6.50 -4.91 -11.10
C THR A 172 6.77 -4.15 -12.38
N ARG A 173 6.09 -3.02 -12.52
CA ARG A 173 6.13 -2.18 -13.72
C ARG A 173 6.82 -0.83 -13.50
N ASN A 174 7.00 -0.41 -12.25
CA ASN A 174 7.50 0.91 -11.93
C ASN A 174 8.56 0.86 -10.83
N VAL A 175 9.61 1.65 -10.99
CA VAL A 175 10.61 1.91 -9.96
C VAL A 175 10.76 3.42 -9.80
N LEU A 176 10.39 3.92 -8.65
CA LEU A 176 10.70 5.27 -8.17
C LEU A 176 12.05 5.19 -7.46
N LEU A 177 13.09 5.69 -8.12
CA LEU A 177 14.45 5.66 -7.62
C LEU A 177 14.85 7.06 -7.16
N THR A 178 15.29 7.17 -5.91
CA THR A 178 16.08 8.31 -5.46
C THR A 178 17.55 7.93 -5.64
N SER A 179 18.17 8.47 -6.66
CA SER A 179 19.61 8.29 -6.89
C SER A 179 20.40 9.14 -5.91
N VAL A 180 21.24 8.50 -5.11
CA VAL A 180 22.08 9.14 -4.10
C VAL A 180 23.54 9.12 -4.56
N GLU A 181 24.15 10.30 -4.68
CA GLU A 181 25.56 10.45 -5.07
C GLU A 181 26.47 10.37 -3.84
N GLY A 182 27.55 9.66 -3.99
CA GLY A 182 28.57 9.47 -2.95
C GLY A 182 28.80 8.00 -2.61
N GLU A 183 29.93 7.77 -1.95
CA GLU A 183 30.32 6.46 -1.45
C GLU A 183 29.86 6.31 0.00
N PHE A 184 29.05 5.31 0.24
CA PHE A 184 28.52 5.00 1.56
C PHE A 184 28.81 3.55 1.91
N ASP A 185 29.16 3.30 3.16
CA ASP A 185 29.39 1.96 3.66
C ASP A 185 28.04 1.23 3.83
N CYS A 186 27.67 0.46 2.79
CA CYS A 186 26.43 -0.29 2.75
C CYS A 186 26.67 -1.79 2.89
N ASP A 187 25.77 -2.49 3.58
CA ASP A 187 25.73 -3.95 3.70
C ASP A 187 24.47 -4.56 3.04
N ARG A 188 23.64 -3.72 2.46
CA ARG A 188 22.43 -4.09 1.71
C ARG A 188 22.42 -3.36 0.39
N PHE A 189 22.04 -4.07 -0.68
CA PHE A 189 22.08 -3.55 -2.03
C PHE A 189 20.77 -3.82 -2.76
N PHE A 190 20.41 -2.91 -3.67
CA PHE A 190 19.31 -3.12 -4.60
C PHE A 190 19.73 -4.15 -5.65
N PRO A 191 18.87 -5.12 -6.01
CA PRO A 191 19.29 -6.30 -6.74
C PRO A 191 19.60 -6.09 -8.22
N VAL A 192 19.09 -5.00 -8.82
CA VAL A 192 19.17 -4.75 -10.27
C VAL A 192 19.47 -3.28 -10.52
N ASP A 193 20.45 -2.99 -11.35
CA ASP A 193 20.67 -1.60 -11.82
C ASP A 193 19.70 -1.27 -12.95
N VAL A 194 18.58 -0.63 -12.61
CA VAL A 194 17.56 -0.23 -13.59
C VAL A 194 18.03 0.86 -14.55
N ARG A 195 19.18 1.50 -14.28
CA ARG A 195 19.81 2.52 -15.13
C ARG A 195 20.50 1.90 -16.36
N ASP A 196 20.87 0.64 -16.27
CA ASP A 196 21.35 -0.15 -17.41
C ASP A 196 20.14 -0.64 -18.25
N GLU A 197 19.59 0.29 -19.04
CA GLU A 197 18.38 0.06 -19.81
C GLU A 197 18.50 -1.06 -20.84
N GLU A 198 19.68 -1.19 -21.46
CA GLU A 198 19.93 -2.21 -22.49
C GLU A 198 19.89 -3.62 -21.91
N LYS A 199 20.50 -3.79 -20.73
CA LYS A 199 20.58 -5.08 -20.09
C LYS A 199 19.29 -5.49 -19.38
N THR A 200 18.58 -4.52 -18.82
CA THR A 200 17.46 -4.80 -17.91
C THR A 200 16.09 -4.65 -18.56
N GLY A 201 16.00 -3.89 -19.66
CA GLY A 201 14.75 -3.55 -20.33
C GLY A 201 13.91 -2.50 -19.58
N TRP A 202 14.40 -1.97 -18.48
CA TRP A 202 13.79 -0.80 -17.81
C TRP A 202 14.05 0.46 -18.64
N LYS A 203 13.10 1.40 -18.65
CA LYS A 203 13.24 2.66 -19.37
C LYS A 203 13.05 3.82 -18.43
N ARG A 204 14.02 4.74 -18.37
CA ARG A 204 13.90 6.00 -17.66
C ARG A 204 12.82 6.86 -18.33
N ARG A 205 11.99 7.48 -17.49
CA ARG A 205 10.93 8.39 -17.93
C ARG A 205 11.35 9.83 -17.77
N GLY A 206 10.72 10.70 -18.57
CA GLY A 206 10.91 12.13 -18.47
C GLY A 206 10.40 12.71 -17.16
N HIS A 207 10.80 13.93 -16.87
CA HIS A 207 10.42 14.63 -15.63
C HIS A 207 8.89 14.84 -15.55
N GLU A 208 8.25 15.22 -16.65
CA GLU A 208 6.79 15.38 -16.71
C GLU A 208 6.05 14.07 -16.41
N GLU A 209 6.56 12.94 -16.93
CA GLU A 209 5.99 11.63 -16.67
C GLU A 209 6.17 11.23 -15.18
N LEU A 210 7.32 11.58 -14.56
CA LEU A 210 7.53 11.38 -13.13
C LEU A 210 6.51 12.20 -12.32
N CYS A 211 6.36 13.48 -12.60
CA CYS A 211 5.40 14.36 -11.91
C CYS A 211 3.96 13.85 -12.06
N ALA A 212 3.56 13.48 -13.27
CA ALA A 212 2.25 12.90 -13.54
C ALA A 212 2.05 11.57 -12.80
N PHE A 213 3.06 10.71 -12.77
CA PHE A 213 3.00 9.42 -12.10
C PHE A 213 2.84 9.54 -10.58
N VAL A 214 3.59 10.45 -9.95
CA VAL A 214 3.50 10.65 -8.49
C VAL A 214 2.37 11.61 -8.10
N GLY A 215 1.85 12.40 -9.05
CA GLY A 215 0.74 13.32 -8.86
C GLY A 215 1.15 14.60 -8.11
N GLU A 216 2.41 14.99 -8.16
CA GLU A 216 2.91 16.26 -7.60
C GLU A 216 4.10 16.77 -8.43
N GLU A 217 4.36 18.06 -8.30
CA GLU A 217 5.59 18.65 -8.85
C GLU A 217 6.80 18.11 -8.09
N VAL A 218 7.71 17.45 -8.81
CA VAL A 218 8.96 16.94 -8.27
C VAL A 218 10.07 17.91 -8.63
N PRO A 219 10.98 18.28 -7.70
CA PRO A 219 12.09 19.15 -8.03
C PRO A 219 12.96 18.59 -9.16
N VAL A 220 13.27 19.44 -10.14
CA VAL A 220 14.09 19.09 -11.31
C VAL A 220 15.57 19.01 -10.93
N GLY A 221 16.26 18.00 -11.47
CA GLY A 221 17.72 17.90 -11.42
C GLY A 221 18.26 17.50 -10.06
N VAL A 222 19.57 17.72 -9.89
CA VAL A 222 20.31 17.35 -8.69
C VAL A 222 20.00 18.33 -7.56
N ARG A 223 19.69 17.77 -6.41
CA ARG A 223 19.53 18.48 -5.14
C ARG A 223 20.70 18.16 -4.21
N GLU A 224 20.91 19.02 -3.24
CA GLU A 224 21.88 18.77 -2.18
C GLU A 224 21.25 19.02 -0.81
N GLU A 225 21.43 18.08 0.10
CA GLU A 225 20.95 18.18 1.48
C GLU A 225 21.94 17.46 2.40
N ASN A 226 22.37 18.13 3.47
CA ASN A 226 23.36 17.61 4.41
C ASN A 226 24.67 17.13 3.74
N GLY A 227 25.12 17.84 2.67
CA GLY A 227 26.32 17.48 1.92
C GLY A 227 26.17 16.26 1.00
N VAL A 228 24.94 15.76 0.81
CA VAL A 228 24.65 14.62 -0.05
C VAL A 228 23.84 15.11 -1.25
N ARG A 229 24.31 14.79 -2.45
CA ARG A 229 23.62 15.09 -3.70
C ARG A 229 22.70 13.95 -4.08
N PHE A 230 21.49 14.25 -4.54
CA PHE A 230 20.48 13.26 -4.92
C PHE A 230 19.48 13.83 -5.92
N TRP A 231 18.75 12.95 -6.62
CA TRP A 231 17.66 13.31 -7.53
C TRP A 231 16.63 12.19 -7.63
N PHE A 232 15.44 12.52 -8.11
CA PHE A 232 14.32 11.60 -8.23
C PHE A 232 14.13 11.15 -9.68
N GLU A 233 13.87 9.86 -9.88
CA GLU A 233 13.73 9.24 -11.19
C GLU A 233 12.58 8.23 -11.20
N LEU A 234 11.97 8.08 -12.36
CA LEU A 234 10.99 7.03 -12.65
C LEU A 234 11.54 6.11 -13.73
N TYR A 235 11.57 4.83 -13.46
CA TYR A 235 11.83 3.79 -14.44
C TYR A 235 10.59 2.92 -14.63
N GLN A 236 10.30 2.55 -15.87
CA GLN A 236 9.16 1.70 -16.20
C GLN A 236 9.58 0.56 -17.12
N LYS A 237 8.95 -0.60 -16.90
CA LYS A 237 9.05 -1.77 -17.77
C LYS A 237 7.72 -1.89 -18.53
N LEU A 238 7.81 -1.88 -19.86
CA LEU A 238 6.66 -1.99 -20.78
C LEU A 238 6.21 -3.44 -20.94
#